data_143eea17c5746cdfd6140a3ae799b5a1
#
_entry.id   143eea17c5746cdfd6140a3ae799b5a1
#
_cell.length_a   1.000
_cell.length_b   1.000
_cell.length_c   1.000
_cell.angle_alpha   90.00
_cell.angle_beta   90.00
_cell.angle_gamma   90.00
#
_symmetry.space_group_name_H-M   'P 1'
#
loop_
_entity.id
_entity.type
_entity.pdbx_description
1 polymer ?
#
loop_
_entity_poly.entity_id
_entity_poly.type
_entity_poly.pdbx_seq_one_letter_code
_entity_poly.pdbx_strand_id
1 'polypeptide(L)'
;QTPIVYASWYNTNGTSFSLPVNGPTSGNVNARFFLNAPIAKSNFSIMSMTSGSWSQSSSYVGKSSFDTSKYYDGDEFDYEKFNADIPDLGKSDLFIENKTQTANFTERLKLTFRNNFVELTAGGRTRIAKSWYTINSIKTNTTWNNQASASMNWTIPGGINLVSDFNYNWYRGYTTPQEDEYILNAEISKLLFKKQFT
;
A
#
# COMPACT_ATOMS: atom_id res chain seq x y z
N GLN A 1 -24.11 -8.94 10.38
CA GLN A 1 -23.18 -10.05 10.23
C GLN A 1 -21.91 -9.72 11.01
N THR A 2 -21.49 -10.61 11.89
CA THR A 2 -20.19 -10.52 12.57
C THR A 2 -19.10 -10.82 11.56
N PRO A 3 -18.04 -10.00 11.46
CA PRO A 3 -16.95 -10.27 10.55
C PRO A 3 -16.21 -11.55 10.95
N ILE A 4 -15.76 -12.29 9.95
CA ILE A 4 -14.88 -13.44 10.17
C ILE A 4 -13.46 -12.91 10.31
N VAL A 5 -12.80 -13.25 11.41
CA VAL A 5 -11.39 -12.97 11.68
C VAL A 5 -10.66 -14.28 11.91
N TYR A 6 -9.34 -14.25 11.92
CA TYR A 6 -8.54 -15.46 12.16
C TYR A 6 -7.97 -15.47 13.56
N ALA A 7 -8.13 -16.62 14.23
CA ALA A 7 -7.38 -16.96 15.42
C ALA A 7 -6.19 -17.82 15.00
N SER A 8 -4.98 -17.42 15.38
CA SER A 8 -3.74 -18.12 15.03
C SER A 8 -2.97 -18.47 16.28
N TRP A 9 -2.31 -19.62 16.28
CA TRP A 9 -1.39 -20.05 17.34
C TRP A 9 -0.25 -20.87 16.81
N TYR A 10 0.78 -20.98 17.61
CA TYR A 10 1.98 -21.75 17.29
C TYR A 10 2.16 -22.85 18.33
N ASN A 11 2.35 -24.07 17.87
CA ASN A 11 2.73 -25.17 18.73
C ASN A 11 4.22 -25.13 19.06
N THR A 12 4.62 -25.84 20.11
CA THR A 12 6.01 -25.94 20.56
C THR A 12 6.93 -26.56 19.51
N ASN A 13 6.39 -27.33 18.56
CA ASN A 13 7.13 -27.90 17.42
C ASN A 13 7.28 -26.94 16.23
N GLY A 14 6.82 -25.68 16.34
CA GLY A 14 6.89 -24.67 15.30
C GLY A 14 5.76 -24.74 14.25
N THR A 15 4.81 -25.64 14.39
CA THR A 15 3.63 -25.69 13.51
C THR A 15 2.68 -24.54 13.85
N SER A 16 2.22 -23.81 12.82
CA SER A 16 1.22 -22.75 12.99
C SER A 16 -0.16 -23.24 12.59
N PHE A 17 -1.17 -22.83 13.35
CA PHE A 17 -2.57 -23.10 13.07
C PHE A 17 -3.32 -21.79 12.90
N SER A 18 -4.34 -21.80 12.06
CA SER A 18 -5.23 -20.67 11.84
C SER A 18 -6.66 -21.13 11.68
N LEU A 19 -7.57 -20.54 12.42
CA LEU A 19 -8.98 -20.90 12.47
C LEU A 19 -9.83 -19.65 12.19
N PRO A 20 -10.79 -19.70 11.24
CA PRO A 20 -11.77 -18.63 11.07
C PRO A 20 -12.75 -18.62 12.24
N VAL A 21 -12.92 -17.47 12.86
CA VAL A 21 -13.80 -17.26 14.01
C VAL A 21 -14.61 -15.98 13.84
N ASN A 22 -15.73 -15.87 14.54
CA ASN A 22 -16.46 -14.62 14.65
C ASN A 22 -15.65 -13.64 15.50
N GLY A 23 -15.40 -12.46 14.97
CA GLY A 23 -14.54 -11.48 15.61
C GLY A 23 -15.13 -10.09 15.72
N PRO A 24 -14.40 -9.19 16.32
CA PRO A 24 -14.80 -7.80 16.43
C PRO A 24 -14.85 -7.12 15.07
N THR A 25 -15.56 -6.01 15.00
CA THR A 25 -15.78 -5.27 13.77
C THR A 25 -14.47 -4.82 13.15
N SER A 26 -14.25 -5.19 11.90
CA SER A 26 -13.26 -4.58 11.03
C SER A 26 -13.91 -3.45 10.24
N GLY A 27 -13.13 -2.45 9.86
CA GLY A 27 -13.65 -1.34 9.07
C GLY A 27 -12.56 -0.65 8.28
N ASN A 28 -12.97 -0.01 7.19
CA ASN A 28 -12.12 0.88 6.45
C ASN A 28 -12.88 2.13 6.06
N VAL A 29 -12.16 3.24 5.99
CA VAL A 29 -12.61 4.51 5.44
C VAL A 29 -11.56 4.97 4.46
N ASN A 30 -11.98 5.42 3.29
CA ASN A 30 -11.09 6.04 2.32
C ASN A 30 -11.73 7.28 1.72
N ALA A 31 -10.89 8.28 1.45
CA ALA A 31 -11.28 9.51 0.78
C ALA A 31 -10.28 9.80 -0.32
N ARG A 32 -10.77 10.36 -1.43
CA ARG A 32 -9.92 10.78 -2.54
C ARG A 32 -10.41 12.12 -3.06
N PHE A 33 -9.46 13.02 -3.25
CA PHE A 33 -9.65 14.29 -3.94
C PHE A 33 -8.81 14.28 -5.22
N PHE A 34 -9.38 14.73 -6.31
CA PHE A 34 -8.69 14.85 -7.59
C PHE A 34 -8.99 16.21 -8.20
N LEU A 35 -7.93 16.91 -8.61
CA LEU A 35 -7.96 18.14 -9.35
C LEU A 35 -7.12 18.00 -10.61
N ASN A 36 -7.67 18.37 -11.76
CA ASN A 36 -6.92 18.53 -12.99
C ASN A 36 -7.48 19.76 -13.70
N ALA A 37 -6.67 20.80 -13.78
CA ALA A 37 -7.10 22.08 -14.31
C ALA A 37 -6.00 22.77 -15.12
N PRO A 38 -6.36 23.40 -16.24
CA PRO A 38 -5.45 24.33 -16.90
C PRO A 38 -5.28 25.59 -16.03
N ILE A 39 -4.09 26.15 -16.04
CA ILE A 39 -3.83 27.47 -15.44
C ILE A 39 -4.24 28.51 -16.47
N ALA A 40 -5.22 29.34 -16.10
CA ALA A 40 -5.85 30.29 -17.03
C ALA A 40 -4.83 31.18 -17.77
N LYS A 41 -5.04 31.34 -19.08
CA LYS A 41 -4.19 32.13 -19.99
C LYS A 41 -2.72 31.69 -20.07
N SER A 42 -2.43 30.45 -19.75
CA SER A 42 -1.08 29.90 -19.84
C SER A 42 -1.07 28.53 -20.52
N ASN A 43 0.11 28.07 -20.89
CA ASN A 43 0.34 26.72 -21.42
C ASN A 43 0.57 25.68 -20.30
N PHE A 44 0.25 26.04 -19.07
CA PHE A 44 0.42 25.17 -17.91
C PHE A 44 -0.89 24.53 -17.48
N SER A 45 -0.80 23.32 -17.00
CA SER A 45 -1.86 22.62 -16.27
C SER A 45 -1.32 22.03 -14.98
N ILE A 46 -2.15 21.98 -13.97
CA ILE A 46 -1.86 21.37 -12.68
C ILE A 46 -2.76 20.18 -12.45
N MET A 47 -2.17 19.09 -11.96
CA MET A 47 -2.91 17.94 -11.46
C MET A 47 -2.51 17.68 -10.02
N SER A 48 -3.50 17.58 -9.15
CA SER A 48 -3.32 17.13 -7.76
C SER A 48 -4.23 15.94 -7.49
N MET A 49 -3.69 14.94 -6.81
CA MET A 49 -4.46 13.81 -6.32
C MET A 49 -4.06 13.53 -4.87
N THR A 50 -4.97 13.83 -3.98
CA THR A 50 -4.86 13.54 -2.55
C THR A 50 -5.72 12.33 -2.22
N SER A 51 -5.19 11.36 -1.49
CA SER A 51 -5.98 10.25 -0.97
C SER A 51 -5.56 9.91 0.45
N GLY A 52 -6.54 9.61 1.28
CA GLY A 52 -6.38 9.14 2.63
C GLY A 52 -7.18 7.89 2.86
N SER A 53 -6.65 6.94 3.60
CA SER A 53 -7.37 5.77 4.04
C SER A 53 -7.00 5.42 5.46
N TRP A 54 -7.98 4.93 6.18
CA TRP A 54 -7.79 4.32 7.48
C TRP A 54 -8.50 2.98 7.48
N SER A 55 -7.84 1.97 8.01
CA SER A 55 -8.40 0.63 8.16
C SER A 55 -8.08 0.07 9.53
N GLN A 56 -9.00 -0.71 10.06
CA GLN A 56 -8.83 -1.49 11.27
C GLN A 56 -9.22 -2.93 10.98
N SER A 57 -8.35 -3.84 11.37
CA SER A 57 -8.63 -5.28 11.39
C SER A 57 -8.25 -5.85 12.74
N SER A 58 -8.91 -6.94 13.11
CA SER A 58 -8.61 -7.67 14.34
C SER A 58 -8.32 -9.12 14.01
N SER A 59 -7.45 -9.71 14.79
CA SER A 59 -7.16 -11.14 14.81
C SER A 59 -6.94 -11.57 16.25
N TYR A 60 -6.99 -12.86 16.50
CA TYR A 60 -6.65 -13.42 17.80
C TYR A 60 -5.35 -14.21 17.70
N VAL A 61 -4.50 -14.06 18.69
CA VAL A 61 -3.25 -14.81 18.81
C VAL A 61 -3.30 -15.63 20.09
N GLY A 62 -3.18 -16.95 19.94
CA GLY A 62 -3.11 -17.86 21.09
C GLY A 62 -1.84 -17.64 21.90
N LYS A 63 -1.97 -17.62 23.21
CA LYS A 63 -0.82 -17.61 24.13
C LYS A 63 -0.11 -18.95 24.10
N SER A 64 1.17 -18.96 24.49
CA SER A 64 1.98 -20.18 24.58
C SER A 64 1.41 -21.23 25.57
N SER A 65 0.53 -20.82 26.45
CA SER A 65 -0.20 -21.70 27.39
C SER A 65 -1.40 -22.40 26.76
N PHE A 66 -1.79 -22.03 25.53
CA PHE A 66 -2.90 -22.65 24.83
C PHE A 66 -2.49 -24.02 24.31
N ASP A 67 -3.11 -25.08 24.87
CA ASP A 67 -2.88 -26.46 24.42
C ASP A 67 -3.95 -26.87 23.41
N THR A 68 -3.50 -27.06 22.17
CA THR A 68 -4.38 -27.47 21.07
C THR A 68 -4.71 -28.96 21.07
N SER A 69 -3.88 -29.80 21.73
CA SER A 69 -4.01 -31.24 21.66
C SER A 69 -5.35 -31.76 22.14
N LYS A 70 -5.97 -31.06 23.10
CA LYS A 70 -7.28 -31.44 23.63
C LYS A 70 -8.45 -31.24 22.66
N TYR A 71 -8.23 -30.54 21.54
CA TYR A 71 -9.24 -30.28 20.50
C TYR A 71 -9.00 -31.08 19.22
N TYR A 72 -8.19 -32.12 19.31
CA TYR A 72 -8.00 -33.05 18.19
C TYR A 72 -8.57 -34.42 18.57
N ASP A 73 -9.25 -35.04 17.60
CA ASP A 73 -9.59 -36.45 17.59
C ASP A 73 -8.81 -37.12 16.42
N GLY A 74 -7.69 -37.76 16.74
CA GLY A 74 -6.71 -38.13 15.74
C GLY A 74 -6.09 -36.94 15.06
N ASP A 75 -6.25 -36.79 13.75
CA ASP A 75 -5.73 -35.70 12.94
C ASP A 75 -6.80 -34.60 12.66
N GLU A 76 -8.03 -34.81 13.10
CA GLU A 76 -9.15 -33.88 12.84
C GLU A 76 -9.37 -32.95 14.02
N PHE A 77 -9.58 -31.64 13.72
CA PHE A 77 -9.82 -30.62 14.73
C PHE A 77 -11.31 -30.59 15.10
N ASP A 78 -11.61 -30.77 16.37
CA ASP A 78 -12.96 -30.74 16.94
C ASP A 78 -13.44 -29.31 17.20
N TYR A 79 -14.12 -28.73 16.20
CA TYR A 79 -14.68 -27.39 16.26
C TYR A 79 -15.80 -27.26 17.31
N GLU A 80 -16.59 -28.32 17.53
CA GLU A 80 -17.71 -28.27 18.47
C GLU A 80 -17.19 -28.14 19.90
N LYS A 81 -16.22 -28.95 20.24
CA LYS A 81 -15.55 -28.93 21.55
C LYS A 81 -14.81 -27.62 21.78
N PHE A 82 -14.09 -27.11 20.75
CA PHE A 82 -13.40 -25.84 20.83
C PHE A 82 -14.38 -24.69 21.10
N ASN A 83 -15.49 -24.60 20.36
CA ASN A 83 -16.49 -23.56 20.52
C ASN A 83 -17.28 -23.68 21.83
N ALA A 84 -17.47 -24.88 22.35
CA ALA A 84 -18.10 -25.12 23.65
C ALA A 84 -17.21 -24.62 24.79
N ASP A 85 -15.91 -24.90 24.73
CA ASP A 85 -14.94 -24.48 25.75
C ASP A 85 -14.59 -22.99 25.67
N ILE A 86 -14.57 -22.41 24.46
CA ILE A 86 -14.17 -21.03 24.20
C ILE A 86 -15.23 -20.35 23.33
N PRO A 87 -16.42 -20.06 23.88
CA PRO A 87 -17.50 -19.47 23.12
C PRO A 87 -17.25 -18.00 22.70
N ASP A 88 -16.32 -17.33 23.36
CA ASP A 88 -15.93 -15.94 23.08
C ASP A 88 -14.41 -15.77 23.28
N LEU A 89 -13.67 -15.77 22.16
CA LEU A 89 -12.20 -15.61 22.19
C LEU A 89 -11.77 -14.29 22.82
N GLY A 90 -12.57 -13.23 22.65
CA GLY A 90 -12.26 -11.90 23.20
C GLY A 90 -12.31 -11.84 24.73
N LYS A 91 -12.99 -12.80 25.37
CA LYS A 91 -13.08 -12.92 26.83
C LYS A 91 -12.19 -14.01 27.39
N SER A 92 -11.56 -14.79 26.52
CA SER A 92 -10.70 -15.89 26.92
C SER A 92 -9.32 -15.42 27.31
N ASP A 93 -8.82 -15.86 28.45
CA ASP A 93 -7.43 -15.63 28.88
C ASP A 93 -6.38 -16.36 28.04
N LEU A 94 -6.82 -17.26 27.14
CA LEU A 94 -5.96 -18.07 26.29
C LEU A 94 -5.57 -17.36 24.99
N PHE A 95 -6.31 -16.33 24.59
CA PHE A 95 -6.08 -15.57 23.37
C PHE A 95 -5.86 -14.08 23.68
N ILE A 96 -5.09 -13.44 22.82
CA ILE A 96 -4.89 -11.99 22.84
C ILE A 96 -5.48 -11.43 21.55
N GLU A 97 -6.36 -10.44 21.65
CA GLU A 97 -6.81 -9.70 20.49
C GLU A 97 -5.65 -8.83 19.95
N ASN A 98 -5.27 -9.08 18.72
CA ASN A 98 -4.37 -8.21 17.98
C ASN A 98 -5.19 -7.30 17.07
N LYS A 99 -5.34 -6.08 17.48
CA LYS A 99 -5.96 -5.03 16.68
C LYS A 99 -4.89 -4.29 15.89
N THR A 100 -4.98 -4.36 14.56
CA THR A 100 -4.10 -3.64 13.66
C THR A 100 -4.86 -2.48 13.05
N GLN A 101 -4.34 -1.28 13.21
CA GLN A 101 -4.84 -0.08 12.57
C GLN A 101 -3.80 0.44 11.59
N THR A 102 -4.23 0.81 10.40
CA THR A 102 -3.33 1.36 9.38
C THR A 102 -3.93 2.63 8.81
N ALA A 103 -3.19 3.71 8.84
CA ALA A 103 -3.50 4.95 8.15
C ALA A 103 -2.53 5.15 6.99
N ASN A 104 -3.05 5.48 5.82
CA ASN A 104 -2.27 5.84 4.65
C ASN A 104 -2.68 7.23 4.18
N PHE A 105 -1.70 8.01 3.78
CA PHE A 105 -1.89 9.28 3.09
C PHE A 105 -1.04 9.28 1.84
N THR A 106 -1.60 9.69 0.71
CA THR A 106 -0.86 9.84 -0.54
C THR A 106 -1.22 11.17 -1.17
N GLU A 107 -0.21 11.94 -1.47
CA GLU A 107 -0.31 13.16 -2.28
C GLU A 107 0.50 12.97 -3.56
N ARG A 108 -0.09 13.37 -4.68
CA ARG A 108 0.56 13.45 -5.98
C ARG A 108 0.28 14.80 -6.59
N LEU A 109 1.34 15.49 -6.96
CA LEU A 109 1.26 16.79 -7.64
C LEU A 109 2.02 16.70 -8.97
N LYS A 110 1.44 17.25 -10.03
CA LYS A 110 2.09 17.39 -11.35
C LYS A 110 1.81 18.77 -11.91
N LEU A 111 2.83 19.36 -12.49
CA LEU A 111 2.75 20.57 -13.30
C LEU A 111 3.20 20.22 -14.70
N THR A 112 2.36 20.49 -15.69
CA THR A 112 2.66 20.23 -17.11
C THR A 112 2.61 21.54 -17.87
N PHE A 113 3.69 21.80 -18.63
CA PHE A 113 3.75 22.82 -19.66
C PHE A 113 3.61 22.15 -21.02
N ARG A 114 2.74 22.68 -21.88
CA ARG A 114 2.57 22.14 -23.23
C ARG A 114 2.40 23.26 -24.24
N ASN A 115 3.15 23.17 -25.33
CA ASN A 115 2.93 23.96 -26.53
C ASN A 115 2.98 23.04 -27.78
N ASN A 116 3.02 23.62 -28.97
CA ASN A 116 3.02 22.85 -30.24
C ASN A 116 4.24 21.97 -30.45
N PHE A 117 5.35 22.20 -29.74
CA PHE A 117 6.63 21.55 -29.96
C PHE A 117 7.10 20.75 -28.75
N VAL A 118 6.77 21.21 -27.56
CA VAL A 118 7.32 20.63 -26.34
C VAL A 118 6.24 20.42 -25.28
N GLU A 119 6.32 19.27 -24.62
CA GLU A 119 5.60 18.98 -23.39
C GLU A 119 6.62 18.69 -22.30
N LEU A 120 6.56 19.44 -21.22
CA LEU A 120 7.38 19.27 -20.02
C LEU A 120 6.46 18.96 -18.85
N THR A 121 6.76 17.91 -18.09
CA THR A 121 6.04 17.62 -16.85
C THR A 121 7.04 17.49 -15.71
N ALA A 122 6.77 18.17 -14.62
CA ALA A 122 7.46 17.97 -13.35
C ALA A 122 6.43 17.57 -12.29
N GLY A 123 6.80 16.65 -11.43
CA GLY A 123 5.87 16.16 -10.43
C GLY A 123 6.54 15.51 -9.24
N GLY A 124 5.72 15.27 -8.23
CA GLY A 124 6.12 14.55 -7.04
C GLY A 124 4.99 13.71 -6.49
N ARG A 125 5.35 12.71 -5.74
CA ARG A 125 4.44 11.86 -4.98
C ARG A 125 5.04 11.58 -3.62
N THR A 126 4.23 11.74 -2.60
CA THR A 126 4.55 11.30 -1.23
C THR A 126 3.49 10.32 -0.77
N ARG A 127 3.91 9.20 -0.24
CA ARG A 127 3.03 8.26 0.45
C ARG A 127 3.56 8.04 1.86
N ILE A 128 2.70 8.31 2.84
CA ILE A 128 2.96 8.06 4.25
C ILE A 128 2.05 6.92 4.68
N ALA A 129 2.61 5.91 5.32
CA ALA A 129 1.86 4.81 5.91
C ALA A 129 2.27 4.65 7.36
N LYS A 130 1.28 4.55 8.25
CA LYS A 130 1.52 4.31 9.67
C LYS A 130 0.62 3.18 10.15
N SER A 131 1.23 2.21 10.84
CA SER A 131 0.51 1.07 11.41
C SER A 131 0.72 1.03 12.92
N TRP A 132 -0.38 0.76 13.64
CA TRP A 132 -0.40 0.56 15.08
C TRP A 132 -0.89 -0.85 15.36
N TYR A 133 -0.32 -1.44 16.40
CA TYR A 133 -0.61 -2.80 16.82
C TYR A 133 -0.93 -2.81 18.30
N THR A 134 -1.89 -3.64 18.73
CA THR A 134 -2.21 -3.80 20.14
C THR A 134 -1.16 -4.68 20.83
N ILE A 135 -0.55 -5.61 20.09
CA ILE A 135 0.52 -6.46 20.63
C ILE A 135 1.81 -5.65 20.71
N ASN A 136 2.29 -5.41 21.92
CA ASN A 136 3.48 -4.59 22.22
C ASN A 136 4.80 -5.10 21.62
N SER A 137 4.86 -6.36 21.19
CA SER A 137 6.05 -6.92 20.53
C SER A 137 6.26 -6.38 19.11
N ILE A 138 5.21 -5.82 18.49
CA ILE A 138 5.28 -5.24 17.15
C ILE A 138 5.38 -3.71 17.29
N LYS A 139 6.51 -3.16 16.89
CA LYS A 139 6.71 -1.70 16.94
C LYS A 139 5.84 -0.99 15.92
N THR A 140 5.17 0.07 16.37
CA THR A 140 4.54 1.05 15.47
C THR A 140 5.59 1.61 14.52
N ASN A 141 5.31 1.55 13.23
CA ASN A 141 6.22 2.07 12.21
C ASN A 141 5.51 3.11 11.34
N THR A 142 6.27 4.13 10.94
CA THR A 142 5.82 5.12 9.97
C THR A 142 6.78 5.09 8.79
N THR A 143 6.29 4.76 7.63
CA THR A 143 7.08 4.69 6.39
C THR A 143 6.70 5.81 5.44
N TRP A 144 7.70 6.28 4.69
CA TRP A 144 7.59 7.32 3.70
C TRP A 144 8.15 6.81 2.37
N ASN A 145 7.33 6.83 1.33
CA ASN A 145 7.74 6.56 -0.03
C ASN A 145 7.56 7.83 -0.83
N ASN A 146 8.64 8.39 -1.30
CA ASN A 146 8.63 9.64 -2.02
C ASN A 146 9.18 9.44 -3.44
N GLN A 147 8.67 10.23 -4.36
CA GLN A 147 9.12 10.25 -5.73
C GLN A 147 9.13 11.69 -6.23
N ALA A 148 10.20 12.09 -6.87
CA ALA A 148 10.25 13.25 -7.74
C ALA A 148 10.40 12.76 -9.19
N SER A 149 9.68 13.38 -10.12
CA SER A 149 9.73 12.99 -11.53
C SER A 149 9.75 14.22 -12.42
N ALA A 150 10.47 14.09 -13.55
CA ALA A 150 10.45 15.05 -14.62
C ALA A 150 10.39 14.30 -15.95
N SER A 151 9.59 14.78 -16.89
CA SER A 151 9.53 14.20 -18.23
C SER A 151 9.47 15.29 -19.29
N MET A 152 10.03 14.99 -20.44
CA MET A 152 10.08 15.87 -21.61
C MET A 152 9.71 15.07 -22.85
N ASN A 153 8.84 15.65 -23.66
CA ASN A 153 8.60 15.21 -25.02
C ASN A 153 8.77 16.42 -25.94
N TRP A 154 9.75 16.38 -26.80
CA TRP A 154 10.10 17.51 -27.68
C TRP A 154 10.08 17.06 -29.14
N THR A 155 9.13 17.62 -29.91
CA THR A 155 9.03 17.44 -31.36
C THR A 155 9.79 18.56 -32.04
N ILE A 156 10.99 18.27 -32.55
CA ILE A 156 11.86 19.21 -33.22
C ILE A 156 11.45 19.30 -34.71
N PRO A 157 11.40 20.50 -35.29
CA PRO A 157 11.16 20.64 -36.72
C PRO A 157 12.14 19.75 -37.54
N GLY A 158 11.61 19.08 -38.57
CA GLY A 158 12.41 18.10 -39.36
C GLY A 158 12.12 16.65 -39.00
N GLY A 159 11.07 16.39 -38.16
CA GLY A 159 10.57 15.06 -37.86
C GLY A 159 11.41 14.30 -36.82
N ILE A 160 12.13 15.02 -36.00
CA ILE A 160 12.88 14.44 -34.86
C ILE A 160 12.00 14.57 -33.62
N ASN A 161 11.90 13.48 -32.84
CA ASN A 161 11.24 13.48 -31.53
C ASN A 161 12.24 13.02 -30.48
N LEU A 162 12.34 13.79 -29.40
CA LEU A 162 13.17 13.49 -28.22
C LEU A 162 12.24 13.30 -27.04
N VAL A 163 12.30 12.13 -26.42
CA VAL A 163 11.55 11.80 -25.19
C VAL A 163 12.55 11.50 -24.10
N SER A 164 12.33 12.03 -22.91
CA SER A 164 13.14 11.71 -21.75
C SER A 164 12.26 11.73 -20.50
N ASP A 165 12.51 10.80 -19.61
CA ASP A 165 11.92 10.77 -18.28
C ASP A 165 12.98 10.49 -17.21
N PHE A 166 12.85 11.17 -16.12
CA PHE A 166 13.67 11.04 -14.93
C PHE A 166 12.79 10.79 -13.71
N ASN A 167 13.16 9.81 -12.90
CA ASN A 167 12.51 9.48 -11.64
C ASN A 167 13.57 9.34 -10.54
N TYR A 168 13.32 9.98 -9.41
CA TYR A 168 14.07 9.82 -8.18
C TYR A 168 13.14 9.31 -7.11
N ASN A 169 13.40 8.12 -6.57
CA ASN A 169 12.63 7.49 -5.51
C ASN A 169 13.47 7.44 -4.25
N TRP A 170 12.89 7.84 -3.11
CA TRP A 170 13.55 7.73 -1.82
C TRP A 170 12.59 7.27 -0.73
N TYR A 171 13.12 6.48 0.19
CA TYR A 171 12.36 5.76 1.19
C TYR A 171 12.88 6.09 2.58
N ARG A 172 11.99 6.27 3.56
CA ARG A 172 12.35 6.55 4.94
C ARG A 172 11.44 5.80 5.91
N GLY A 173 11.93 5.53 7.11
CA GLY A 173 11.17 4.90 8.19
C GLY A 173 11.02 3.38 8.07
N TYR A 174 11.73 2.73 7.18
CA TYR A 174 11.76 1.28 7.07
C TYR A 174 12.72 0.67 8.09
N THR A 175 12.37 -0.49 8.63
CA THR A 175 13.23 -1.24 9.56
C THR A 175 14.52 -1.69 8.87
N THR A 176 14.41 -2.14 7.63
CA THR A 176 15.56 -2.39 6.76
C THR A 176 15.72 -1.18 5.84
N PRO A 177 16.84 -0.47 5.89
CA PRO A 177 17.07 0.67 5.01
C PRO A 177 16.87 0.30 3.54
N GLN A 178 16.13 1.14 2.84
CA GLN A 178 15.96 1.05 1.39
C GLN A 178 16.89 2.07 0.73
N GLU A 179 17.52 1.67 -0.34
CA GLU A 179 18.39 2.54 -1.13
C GLU A 179 17.54 3.50 -1.97
N ASP A 180 18.06 4.69 -2.18
CA ASP A 180 17.46 5.66 -3.08
C ASP A 180 17.73 5.25 -4.52
N GLU A 181 16.77 5.43 -5.42
CA GLU A 181 16.83 4.99 -6.81
C GLU A 181 16.76 6.18 -7.75
N TYR A 182 17.62 6.19 -8.75
CA TYR A 182 17.64 7.17 -9.85
C TYR A 182 17.44 6.43 -11.16
N ILE A 183 16.39 6.78 -11.89
CA ILE A 183 16.05 6.16 -13.18
C ILE A 183 15.97 7.28 -14.22
N LEU A 184 16.80 7.19 -15.24
CA LEU A 184 16.76 8.08 -16.40
C LEU A 184 16.58 7.25 -17.68
N ASN A 185 15.53 7.55 -18.42
CA ASN A 185 15.31 7.02 -19.75
C ASN A 185 15.34 8.16 -20.76
N ALA A 186 15.91 7.89 -21.92
CA ALA A 186 15.92 8.83 -23.04
C ALA A 186 15.78 8.08 -24.36
N GLU A 187 15.00 8.64 -25.25
CA GLU A 187 14.77 8.11 -26.59
C GLU A 187 14.85 9.27 -27.58
N ILE A 188 15.51 9.01 -28.73
CA ILE A 188 15.47 9.88 -29.86
C ILE A 188 14.97 9.09 -31.08
N SER A 189 13.98 9.64 -31.77
CA SER A 189 13.40 9.04 -32.95
C SER A 189 13.31 10.06 -34.10
N LYS A 190 13.40 9.59 -35.33
CA LYS A 190 13.30 10.44 -36.52
C LYS A 190 12.38 9.80 -37.54
N LEU A 191 11.37 10.55 -37.96
CA LEU A 191 10.50 10.16 -39.04
C LEU A 191 11.22 10.32 -40.38
N LEU A 192 11.58 9.20 -40.98
CA LEU A 192 12.14 9.14 -42.32
C LEU A 192 11.00 8.88 -43.31
N PHE A 193 11.03 9.55 -44.48
CA PHE A 193 10.03 9.32 -45.53
C PHE A 193 8.59 9.67 -45.14
N LYS A 194 8.25 10.94 -45.15
CA LYS A 194 6.90 11.53 -45.01
C LYS A 194 5.76 10.55 -45.32
N LYS A 195 5.48 9.56 -44.50
CA LYS A 195 4.37 8.60 -44.61
C LYS A 195 4.16 7.94 -46.01
N GLN A 196 5.20 7.66 -46.76
CA GLN A 196 5.08 7.08 -48.11
C GLN A 196 5.00 5.54 -48.13
N PHE A 197 5.01 4.90 -46.97
CA PHE A 197 4.76 3.47 -46.84
C PHE A 197 3.63 3.26 -45.85
N THR A 198 2.44 2.98 -46.36
CA THR A 198 1.29 2.37 -45.66
C THR A 198 1.25 0.90 -46.02
#